data_9aa30a0cd29e21967d9f4d380a40aff9
#
_entry.id   9aa30a0cd29e21967d9f4d380a40aff9
#
_cell.length_a   1.000
_cell.length_b   1.000
_cell.length_c   1.000
_cell.angle_alpha   90.00
_cell.angle_beta   90.00
_cell.angle_gamma   90.00
#
_symmetry.space_group_name_H-M   'P 1'
#
loop_
_entity.id
_entity.type
_entity.pdbx_description
1 polymer ?
#
loop_
_entity_poly.entity_id
_entity_poly.type
_entity_poly.pdbx_seq_one_letter_code
_entity_poly.pdbx_strand_id
1 'polypeptide(L)'
;MKRFYIYLFAAFCTVFLGACTGNFRDMNDDLTGISDEDLEADDNGFGYRLQIVQQGIYFNYDFGKGKNWPFQMTQNLNADMFSGYMHDPKPLQGGSHNSDYNLQDSWNSAMWQFTYSYVMPQIYRLEQTAREKMPPFYAITKILKVLAMHRVTDYYGPVIYSHFADRGSEYVPDSQQQAYNCFFDDLDEAADILAAWVEEQPEAGEFSRFDLLLDGSYTAWLRFANSLRMRLAVRIAVAAPEKARAEFRKAAQAAGGVIETSMENAAVKTSGTYSNPLGEINLNWNEAAMNASMESVLTGYGDPRLEKFFKPCGSDLVIAGDAGDGTVVLKGQYHGIRQGTGFSHNYYAAFSRLTVDTDTDAVLMTAAEVWFLRAEAALRGWTDEDAERCYRNGAVSYTHLTLPTNSRV
;
A
#
# COMPACT_ATOMS: atom_id res chain seq x y z
N MET A 1 28.99 -73.37 -5.62
CA MET A 1 27.66 -73.05 -6.15
C MET A 1 26.89 -71.99 -5.32
N LYS A 2 26.73 -72.16 -3.99
CA LYS A 2 25.96 -71.18 -3.17
C LYS A 2 26.46 -69.72 -3.24
N ARG A 3 27.76 -69.46 -3.29
CA ARG A 3 28.29 -68.11 -3.37
C ARG A 3 28.06 -67.45 -4.74
N PHE A 4 28.02 -68.22 -5.82
CA PHE A 4 27.71 -67.69 -7.14
C PHE A 4 26.26 -67.18 -7.25
N TYR A 5 25.30 -67.85 -6.67
CA TYR A 5 23.91 -67.41 -6.66
C TYR A 5 23.69 -66.16 -5.77
N ILE A 6 24.49 -65.97 -4.73
CA ILE A 6 24.44 -64.75 -3.90
C ILE A 6 24.93 -63.53 -4.68
N TYR A 7 26.02 -63.67 -5.44
CA TYR A 7 26.49 -62.58 -6.29
C TYR A 7 25.57 -62.29 -7.48
N LEU A 8 24.97 -63.31 -8.05
CA LEU A 8 23.96 -63.16 -9.11
C LEU A 8 22.70 -62.47 -8.60
N PHE A 9 22.24 -62.80 -7.40
CA PHE A 9 21.11 -62.18 -6.76
C PHE A 9 21.41 -60.74 -6.35
N ALA A 10 22.60 -60.43 -5.82
CA ALA A 10 23.03 -59.11 -5.47
C ALA A 10 23.15 -58.22 -6.74
N ALA A 11 23.72 -58.75 -7.85
CA ALA A 11 23.76 -58.04 -9.13
C ALA A 11 22.37 -57.80 -9.72
N PHE A 12 21.44 -58.73 -9.56
CA PHE A 12 20.05 -58.58 -9.99
C PHE A 12 19.33 -57.51 -9.18
N CYS A 13 19.51 -57.43 -7.87
CA CYS A 13 18.94 -56.40 -7.02
C CYS A 13 19.50 -55.01 -7.33
N THR A 14 20.78 -54.87 -7.68
CA THR A 14 21.35 -53.56 -8.04
C THR A 14 20.84 -52.99 -9.36
N VAL A 15 20.50 -53.86 -10.32
CA VAL A 15 19.88 -53.46 -11.60
C VAL A 15 18.43 -52.96 -11.42
N PHE A 16 17.70 -53.54 -10.47
CA PHE A 16 16.33 -53.10 -10.21
C PHE A 16 16.24 -51.80 -9.36
N LEU A 17 17.24 -51.49 -8.56
CA LEU A 17 17.26 -50.24 -7.78
C LEU A 17 17.54 -48.98 -8.60
N GLY A 18 18.12 -49.13 -9.79
CA GLY A 18 18.39 -48.02 -10.72
C GLY A 18 17.23 -47.66 -11.65
N ALA A 19 16.21 -48.55 -11.77
CA ALA A 19 15.15 -48.37 -12.76
C ALA A 19 13.98 -47.45 -12.28
N CYS A 20 13.85 -47.23 -10.96
CA CYS A 20 12.72 -46.41 -10.42
C CYS A 20 12.99 -44.93 -10.28
N THR A 21 14.22 -44.45 -10.51
CA THR A 21 14.55 -43.03 -10.32
C THR A 21 14.79 -42.31 -11.63
N GLY A 22 14.86 -43.01 -12.77
CA GLY A 22 15.15 -42.42 -14.08
C GLY A 22 14.14 -41.37 -14.55
N ASN A 23 12.88 -41.55 -14.18
CA ASN A 23 11.78 -40.65 -14.57
C ASN A 23 11.17 -39.88 -13.38
N PHE A 24 11.90 -39.82 -12.25
CA PHE A 24 11.37 -39.17 -11.06
C PHE A 24 11.14 -37.67 -11.27
N ARG A 25 11.95 -37.02 -12.07
CA ARG A 25 11.74 -35.61 -12.47
C ARG A 25 10.50 -35.47 -13.34
N ASP A 26 10.38 -36.27 -14.39
CA ASP A 26 9.26 -36.18 -15.35
C ASP A 26 7.90 -36.56 -14.71
N MET A 27 7.92 -37.42 -13.68
CA MET A 27 6.71 -37.79 -12.93
C MET A 27 6.33 -36.79 -11.84
N ASN A 28 7.26 -35.96 -11.39
CA ASN A 28 7.02 -34.89 -10.43
C ASN A 28 6.96 -33.49 -11.04
N ASP A 29 7.22 -33.36 -12.34
CA ASP A 29 6.91 -32.12 -13.04
C ASP A 29 5.39 -31.96 -13.11
N ASP A 30 4.90 -30.90 -12.54
CA ASP A 30 3.49 -30.53 -12.63
C ASP A 30 3.18 -30.05 -14.06
N LEU A 31 2.83 -31.01 -14.93
CA LEU A 31 2.46 -30.75 -16.32
C LEU A 31 1.16 -29.93 -16.45
N THR A 32 0.49 -29.66 -15.35
CA THR A 32 -0.70 -28.80 -15.30
C THR A 32 -0.37 -27.41 -14.76
N GLY A 33 0.83 -27.24 -14.20
CA GLY A 33 1.37 -25.94 -13.76
C GLY A 33 1.90 -25.14 -14.94
N ILE A 34 1.84 -23.84 -14.84
CA ILE A 34 2.50 -22.89 -15.76
C ILE A 34 4.00 -23.01 -15.51
N SER A 35 4.79 -23.40 -16.53
CA SER A 35 6.24 -23.48 -16.41
C SER A 35 6.88 -22.10 -16.22
N ASP A 36 8.09 -22.06 -15.66
CA ASP A 36 8.84 -20.79 -15.59
C ASP A 36 9.13 -20.23 -17.00
N GLU A 37 9.25 -21.08 -18.01
CA GLU A 37 9.42 -20.68 -19.42
C GLU A 37 8.12 -20.06 -19.98
N ASP A 38 6.95 -20.58 -19.62
CA ASP A 38 5.66 -19.98 -19.98
C ASP A 38 5.44 -18.64 -19.29
N LEU A 39 5.97 -18.47 -18.07
CA LEU A 39 5.94 -17.21 -17.33
C LEU A 39 6.94 -16.18 -17.86
N GLU A 40 8.04 -16.65 -18.46
CA GLU A 40 9.02 -15.77 -19.11
C GLU A 40 8.52 -15.24 -20.47
N ALA A 41 7.58 -15.95 -21.11
CA ALA A 41 6.97 -15.48 -22.35
C ALA A 41 6.23 -14.15 -22.09
N ASP A 42 6.54 -13.13 -22.88
CA ASP A 42 5.91 -11.80 -22.81
C ASP A 42 6.01 -11.11 -21.42
N ASP A 43 7.10 -11.33 -20.69
CA ASP A 43 7.35 -10.74 -19.35
C ASP A 43 6.30 -11.07 -18.30
N ASN A 44 5.48 -12.08 -18.50
CA ASN A 44 4.39 -12.44 -17.58
C ASN A 44 4.89 -12.76 -16.17
N GLY A 45 6.05 -13.43 -16.06
CA GLY A 45 6.64 -13.77 -14.75
C GLY A 45 6.99 -12.55 -13.91
N PHE A 46 7.49 -11.48 -14.54
CA PHE A 46 7.78 -10.22 -13.86
C PHE A 46 6.51 -9.39 -13.62
N GLY A 47 5.68 -9.26 -14.65
CA GLY A 47 4.50 -8.42 -14.62
C GLY A 47 3.46 -8.87 -13.57
N TYR A 48 3.12 -10.14 -13.52
CA TYR A 48 2.19 -10.67 -12.51
C TYR A 48 2.71 -10.52 -11.08
N ARG A 49 4.03 -10.68 -10.86
CA ARG A 49 4.61 -10.44 -9.53
C ARG A 49 4.53 -8.98 -9.12
N LEU A 50 4.76 -8.05 -10.07
CA LEU A 50 4.57 -6.62 -9.83
C LEU A 50 3.12 -6.30 -9.47
N GLN A 51 2.14 -6.91 -10.15
CA GLN A 51 0.73 -6.73 -9.79
C GLN A 51 0.43 -7.21 -8.36
N ILE A 52 0.97 -8.37 -7.96
CA ILE A 52 0.81 -8.86 -6.58
C ILE A 52 1.40 -7.87 -5.58
N VAL A 53 2.57 -7.29 -5.86
CA VAL A 53 3.21 -6.29 -5.01
C VAL A 53 2.37 -5.01 -4.93
N GLN A 54 1.93 -4.47 -6.07
CA GLN A 54 1.10 -3.27 -6.14
C GLN A 54 -0.19 -3.42 -5.33
N GLN A 55 -0.87 -4.56 -5.44
CA GLN A 55 -2.06 -4.88 -4.65
C GLN A 55 -1.74 -5.07 -3.17
N GLY A 56 -0.66 -5.79 -2.86
CA GLY A 56 -0.25 -6.07 -1.50
C GLY A 56 0.12 -4.82 -0.72
N ILE A 57 0.65 -3.78 -1.37
CA ILE A 57 0.95 -2.49 -0.74
C ILE A 57 -0.33 -1.80 -0.26
N TYR A 58 -1.43 -1.98 -0.97
CA TYR A 58 -2.75 -1.50 -0.54
C TYR A 58 -3.51 -2.57 0.27
N PHE A 59 -2.87 -3.70 0.58
CA PHE A 59 -3.38 -4.80 1.40
C PHE A 59 -4.64 -5.48 0.85
N ASN A 60 -4.80 -5.48 -0.46
CA ASN A 60 -5.82 -6.23 -1.18
C ASN A 60 -5.17 -7.33 -2.03
N TYR A 61 -4.50 -8.28 -1.37
CA TYR A 61 -3.69 -9.31 -2.03
C TYR A 61 -4.46 -10.54 -2.49
N ASP A 62 -5.74 -10.63 -2.22
CA ASP A 62 -6.59 -11.73 -2.66
C ASP A 62 -7.28 -11.49 -4.00
N PHE A 63 -6.76 -10.54 -4.77
CA PHE A 63 -7.24 -10.22 -6.12
C PHE A 63 -8.72 -9.81 -6.18
N GLY A 64 -9.20 -9.10 -5.19
CA GLY A 64 -10.57 -8.62 -5.14
C GLY A 64 -11.63 -9.68 -4.83
N LYS A 65 -11.22 -10.88 -4.41
CA LYS A 65 -12.16 -11.97 -4.11
C LYS A 65 -12.90 -11.82 -2.77
N GLY A 66 -13.00 -10.62 -2.25
CA GLY A 66 -13.83 -10.30 -1.08
C GLY A 66 -13.15 -10.43 0.27
N LYS A 67 -11.82 -10.59 0.32
CA LYS A 67 -11.07 -10.65 1.58
C LYS A 67 -10.36 -9.32 1.85
N ASN A 68 -11.12 -8.27 2.05
CA ASN A 68 -10.55 -6.93 2.30
C ASN A 68 -10.17 -6.71 3.78
N TRP A 69 -10.30 -7.73 4.62
CA TRP A 69 -9.93 -7.69 6.02
C TRP A 69 -8.43 -7.39 6.29
N PRO A 70 -7.45 -7.72 5.43
CA PRO A 70 -6.09 -7.28 5.65
C PRO A 70 -5.96 -5.74 5.66
N PHE A 71 -6.62 -5.05 4.72
CA PHE A 71 -6.71 -3.59 4.73
C PHE A 71 -7.41 -3.09 5.98
N GLN A 72 -8.52 -3.71 6.36
CA GLN A 72 -9.25 -3.32 7.56
C GLN A 72 -8.34 -3.36 8.81
N MET A 73 -7.62 -4.45 9.02
CA MET A 73 -6.76 -4.61 10.20
C MET A 73 -5.52 -3.70 10.16
N THR A 74 -4.95 -3.45 8.98
CA THR A 74 -3.69 -2.68 8.86
C THR A 74 -3.92 -1.19 8.77
N GLN A 75 -5.02 -0.75 8.20
CA GLN A 75 -5.31 0.66 7.93
C GLN A 75 -6.55 1.15 8.69
N ASN A 76 -7.72 0.57 8.42
CA ASN A 76 -9.00 1.09 8.90
C ASN A 76 -9.14 1.00 10.43
N LEU A 77 -8.88 -0.19 11.02
CA LEU A 77 -8.94 -0.40 12.48
C LEU A 77 -7.69 0.10 13.23
N ASN A 78 -6.74 0.69 12.56
CA ASN A 78 -5.50 1.23 13.10
C ASN A 78 -5.33 2.72 12.76
N ALA A 79 -4.63 3.03 11.67
CA ALA A 79 -4.23 4.38 11.33
C ALA A 79 -5.43 5.33 11.20
N ASP A 80 -6.52 4.90 10.60
CA ASP A 80 -7.72 5.72 10.40
C ASP A 80 -8.44 6.03 11.72
N MET A 81 -8.40 5.10 12.68
CA MET A 81 -8.95 5.33 14.02
C MET A 81 -8.03 6.22 14.85
N PHE A 82 -6.73 5.90 14.92
CA PHE A 82 -5.78 6.68 15.72
C PHE A 82 -5.62 8.12 15.23
N SER A 83 -5.76 8.35 13.92
CA SER A 83 -5.76 9.70 13.36
C SER A 83 -7.04 10.49 13.65
N GLY A 84 -8.10 9.82 14.11
CA GLY A 84 -9.40 10.43 14.32
C GLY A 84 -10.15 10.76 13.01
N TYR A 85 -9.83 10.06 11.92
CA TYR A 85 -10.55 10.23 10.65
C TYR A 85 -11.81 9.40 10.59
N MET A 86 -11.72 8.15 11.00
CA MET A 86 -12.81 7.17 10.92
C MET A 86 -13.02 6.47 12.25
N HIS A 87 -14.15 5.83 12.38
CA HIS A 87 -14.51 4.96 13.49
C HIS A 87 -15.32 3.78 12.97
N ASP A 88 -15.32 2.68 13.73
CA ASP A 88 -16.17 1.55 13.45
C ASP A 88 -17.52 1.69 14.18
N PRO A 89 -18.65 1.64 13.45
CA PRO A 89 -19.98 1.73 14.06
C PRO A 89 -20.50 0.41 14.62
N LYS A 90 -19.72 -0.69 14.55
CA LYS A 90 -20.09 -2.02 15.03
C LYS A 90 -19.34 -2.39 16.32
N PRO A 91 -19.90 -3.28 17.14
CA PRO A 91 -19.24 -3.81 18.33
C PRO A 91 -18.23 -4.92 17.97
N LEU A 92 -17.22 -4.62 17.15
CA LEU A 92 -16.15 -5.56 16.87
C LEU A 92 -15.44 -5.95 18.16
N GLN A 93 -14.98 -7.21 18.27
CA GLN A 93 -14.30 -7.71 19.46
C GLN A 93 -15.08 -7.47 20.78
N GLY A 94 -16.41 -7.56 20.73
CA GLY A 94 -17.25 -7.31 21.89
C GLY A 94 -17.32 -5.84 22.33
N GLY A 95 -16.98 -4.91 21.43
CA GLY A 95 -16.95 -3.47 21.66
C GLY A 95 -15.62 -2.95 22.18
N SER A 96 -14.65 -3.82 22.45
CA SER A 96 -13.30 -3.44 22.87
C SER A 96 -12.35 -3.50 21.69
N HIS A 97 -11.81 -2.37 21.26
CA HIS A 97 -10.90 -2.30 20.12
C HIS A 97 -9.98 -1.07 20.19
N ASN A 98 -9.16 -0.86 19.16
CA ASN A 98 -8.13 0.18 19.14
C ASN A 98 -8.67 1.59 19.42
N SER A 99 -9.92 1.89 19.07
CA SER A 99 -10.53 3.20 19.38
C SER A 99 -10.70 3.47 20.88
N ASP A 100 -10.74 2.43 21.70
CA ASP A 100 -10.85 2.49 23.17
C ASP A 100 -9.48 2.41 23.85
N TYR A 101 -8.39 2.43 23.06
CA TYR A 101 -7.02 2.13 23.50
C TYR A 101 -6.87 0.75 24.18
N ASN A 102 -7.84 -0.15 23.92
CA ASN A 102 -7.73 -1.57 24.24
C ASN A 102 -7.17 -2.30 23.01
N LEU A 103 -5.83 -2.25 22.91
CA LEU A 103 -5.12 -2.64 21.72
C LEU A 103 -5.32 -4.12 21.39
N GLN A 104 -5.65 -4.40 20.13
CA GLN A 104 -5.82 -5.75 19.61
C GLN A 104 -4.53 -6.21 18.94
N ASP A 105 -3.81 -7.13 19.55
CA ASP A 105 -2.50 -7.63 19.07
C ASP A 105 -2.55 -8.14 17.65
N SER A 106 -3.62 -8.87 17.28
CA SER A 106 -3.80 -9.40 15.92
C SER A 106 -3.94 -8.30 14.87
N TRP A 107 -4.56 -7.16 15.21
CA TRP A 107 -4.67 -6.02 14.33
C TRP A 107 -3.34 -5.25 14.25
N ASN A 108 -2.72 -5.04 15.41
CA ASN A 108 -1.48 -4.28 15.50
C ASN A 108 -0.27 -5.02 14.88
N SER A 109 -0.31 -6.34 14.78
CA SER A 109 0.72 -7.15 14.11
C SER A 109 0.46 -7.37 12.61
N ALA A 110 -0.75 -7.06 12.13
CA ALA A 110 -1.20 -7.42 10.79
C ALA A 110 -0.33 -6.82 9.66
N MET A 111 0.05 -5.55 9.76
CA MET A 111 0.88 -4.90 8.74
C MET A 111 2.22 -5.61 8.57
N TRP A 112 2.88 -5.99 9.68
CA TRP A 112 4.11 -6.78 9.65
C TRP A 112 3.89 -8.11 8.94
N GLN A 113 2.90 -8.89 9.42
CA GLN A 113 2.63 -10.21 8.89
C GLN A 113 2.33 -10.19 7.39
N PHE A 114 1.46 -9.29 6.94
CA PHE A 114 1.06 -9.26 5.53
C PHE A 114 2.18 -8.76 4.63
N THR A 115 2.92 -7.74 5.03
CA THR A 115 4.02 -7.23 4.23
C THR A 115 5.11 -8.29 4.06
N TYR A 116 5.51 -8.98 5.13
CA TYR A 116 6.55 -10.01 5.06
C TYR A 116 6.08 -11.33 4.45
N SER A 117 4.78 -11.64 4.49
CA SER A 117 4.27 -12.88 3.91
C SER A 117 3.91 -12.77 2.43
N TYR A 118 3.45 -11.62 1.98
CA TYR A 118 2.88 -11.47 0.63
C TYR A 118 3.63 -10.49 -0.26
N VAL A 119 4.18 -9.40 0.27
CA VAL A 119 4.85 -8.36 -0.52
C VAL A 119 6.33 -8.67 -0.68
N MET A 120 7.06 -8.80 0.43
CA MET A 120 8.51 -8.95 0.42
C MET A 120 9.02 -10.20 -0.32
N PRO A 121 8.36 -11.38 -0.28
CA PRO A 121 8.81 -12.53 -1.05
C PRO A 121 8.72 -12.32 -2.56
N GLN A 122 7.73 -11.57 -3.05
CA GLN A 122 7.62 -11.25 -4.47
C GLN A 122 8.67 -10.22 -4.88
N ILE A 123 8.89 -9.20 -4.06
CA ILE A 123 9.97 -8.21 -4.26
C ILE A 123 11.33 -8.91 -4.34
N TYR A 124 11.64 -9.78 -3.40
CA TYR A 124 12.89 -10.53 -3.40
C TYR A 124 13.10 -11.32 -4.70
N ARG A 125 12.07 -12.02 -5.16
CA ARG A 125 12.16 -12.78 -6.43
C ARG A 125 12.37 -11.87 -7.63
N LEU A 126 11.67 -10.73 -7.68
CA LEU A 126 11.85 -9.73 -8.74
C LEU A 126 13.25 -9.11 -8.73
N GLU A 127 13.78 -8.76 -7.55
CA GLU A 127 15.15 -8.24 -7.42
C GLU A 127 16.20 -9.26 -7.93
N GLN A 128 15.99 -10.56 -7.68
CA GLN A 128 16.91 -11.61 -8.16
C GLN A 128 16.83 -11.88 -9.65
N THR A 129 15.68 -11.69 -10.27
CA THR A 129 15.43 -12.13 -11.65
C THR A 129 15.35 -10.99 -12.65
N ALA A 130 14.86 -9.81 -12.27
CA ALA A 130 14.63 -8.70 -13.18
C ALA A 130 15.85 -7.79 -13.39
N ARG A 131 16.83 -7.79 -12.50
CA ARG A 131 17.94 -6.83 -12.52
C ARG A 131 18.65 -6.74 -13.87
N GLU A 132 18.98 -7.87 -14.45
CA GLU A 132 19.72 -7.95 -15.72
C GLU A 132 18.78 -8.08 -16.93
N LYS A 133 17.67 -8.79 -16.77
CA LYS A 133 16.74 -9.10 -17.86
C LYS A 133 15.80 -7.95 -18.18
N MET A 134 15.29 -7.26 -17.13
CA MET A 134 14.27 -6.22 -17.22
C MET A 134 14.57 -5.06 -16.27
N PRO A 135 15.59 -4.24 -16.55
CA PRO A 135 16.02 -3.15 -15.65
C PRO A 135 14.90 -2.20 -15.19
N PRO A 136 13.94 -1.80 -16.04
CA PRO A 136 12.84 -0.94 -15.57
C PRO A 136 11.94 -1.62 -14.55
N PHE A 137 11.66 -2.93 -14.69
CA PHE A 137 10.88 -3.68 -13.71
C PHE A 137 11.62 -3.81 -12.38
N TYR A 138 12.93 -4.00 -12.43
CA TYR A 138 13.79 -3.98 -11.26
C TYR A 138 13.73 -2.62 -10.54
N ALA A 139 13.85 -1.53 -11.29
CA ALA A 139 13.75 -0.18 -10.74
C ALA A 139 12.37 0.08 -10.07
N ILE A 140 11.28 -0.29 -10.75
CA ILE A 140 9.93 -0.19 -10.20
C ILE A 140 9.77 -1.06 -8.95
N THR A 141 10.37 -2.26 -8.94
CA THR A 141 10.37 -3.14 -7.76
C THR A 141 11.01 -2.48 -6.56
N LYS A 142 12.13 -1.77 -6.73
CA LYS A 142 12.77 -1.00 -5.66
C LYS A 142 11.88 0.13 -5.13
N ILE A 143 11.24 0.87 -6.03
CA ILE A 143 10.30 1.93 -5.63
C ILE A 143 9.14 1.33 -4.81
N LEU A 144 8.58 0.22 -5.25
CA LEU A 144 7.50 -0.48 -4.54
C LEU A 144 7.96 -1.05 -3.20
N LYS A 145 9.19 -1.56 -3.11
CA LYS A 145 9.80 -2.00 -1.85
C LYS A 145 9.87 -0.88 -0.84
N VAL A 146 10.38 0.28 -1.26
CA VAL A 146 10.43 1.47 -0.41
C VAL A 146 9.03 1.93 -0.01
N LEU A 147 8.08 1.97 -0.95
CA LEU A 147 6.69 2.35 -0.70
C LEU A 147 6.01 1.43 0.33
N ALA A 148 6.28 0.13 0.30
CA ALA A 148 5.76 -0.81 1.28
C ALA A 148 6.43 -0.62 2.65
N MET A 149 7.77 -0.63 2.67
CA MET A 149 8.53 -0.81 3.90
C MET A 149 8.70 0.47 4.73
N HIS A 150 8.59 1.67 4.13
CA HIS A 150 8.61 2.89 4.93
C HIS A 150 7.41 2.95 5.90
N ARG A 151 6.23 2.44 5.50
CA ARG A 151 5.07 2.34 6.40
C ARG A 151 5.32 1.36 7.55
N VAL A 152 5.99 0.24 7.26
CA VAL A 152 6.29 -0.78 8.27
C VAL A 152 7.27 -0.23 9.32
N THR A 153 8.35 0.43 8.88
CA THR A 153 9.31 1.01 9.84
C THR A 153 8.73 2.20 10.61
N ASP A 154 7.84 2.99 10.00
CA ASP A 154 7.14 4.08 10.69
C ASP A 154 6.21 3.55 11.79
N TYR A 155 5.70 2.34 11.63
CA TYR A 155 4.78 1.69 12.57
C TYR A 155 5.52 0.96 13.70
N TYR A 156 6.60 0.23 13.37
CA TYR A 156 7.26 -0.68 14.30
C TYR A 156 8.69 -0.27 14.68
N GLY A 157 9.29 0.72 14.01
CA GLY A 157 10.67 1.11 14.18
C GLY A 157 11.63 0.19 13.42
N PRO A 158 12.47 -0.64 14.06
CA PRO A 158 13.38 -1.54 13.37
C PRO A 158 12.65 -2.57 12.48
N VAL A 159 13.21 -2.85 11.29
CA VAL A 159 12.63 -3.75 10.28
C VAL A 159 13.67 -4.62 9.61
N ILE A 160 13.27 -5.72 8.98
CA ILE A 160 14.16 -6.56 8.18
C ILE A 160 14.04 -6.07 6.73
N TYR A 161 14.97 -5.23 6.29
CA TYR A 161 14.97 -4.66 4.94
C TYR A 161 16.18 -5.08 4.10
N SER A 162 17.39 -4.71 4.54
CA SER A 162 18.63 -4.99 3.81
C SER A 162 19.01 -6.47 3.86
N HIS A 163 18.63 -7.16 4.91
CA HIS A 163 18.94 -8.56 5.17
C HIS A 163 17.75 -9.51 4.95
N PHE A 164 16.73 -9.04 4.20
CA PHE A 164 15.60 -9.91 3.90
C PHE A 164 16.03 -11.11 3.06
N ALA A 165 15.64 -12.30 3.49
CA ALA A 165 15.97 -13.60 2.89
C ALA A 165 17.46 -14.01 2.98
N ASP A 166 18.27 -13.35 3.79
CA ASP A 166 19.61 -13.83 4.11
C ASP A 166 19.53 -15.19 4.83
N ARG A 167 20.38 -16.11 4.39
CA ARG A 167 20.45 -17.44 5.01
C ARG A 167 21.29 -17.38 6.29
N GLY A 168 20.63 -17.29 7.42
CA GLY A 168 21.28 -17.30 8.73
C GLY A 168 20.32 -17.70 9.83
N SER A 169 20.85 -18.03 11.02
CA SER A 169 20.08 -18.37 12.21
C SER A 169 19.56 -17.15 12.97
N GLU A 170 20.07 -15.97 12.66
CA GLU A 170 19.72 -14.72 13.34
C GLU A 170 19.24 -13.69 12.32
N TYR A 171 18.01 -13.25 12.49
CA TYR A 171 17.50 -12.09 11.76
C TYR A 171 17.90 -10.84 12.50
N VAL A 172 18.85 -10.10 11.95
CA VAL A 172 19.27 -8.79 12.50
C VAL A 172 18.41 -7.71 11.82
N PRO A 173 17.53 -7.03 12.55
CA PRO A 173 16.74 -5.95 11.98
C PRO A 173 17.63 -4.71 11.72
N ASP A 174 17.39 -4.04 10.64
CA ASP A 174 17.88 -2.69 10.39
C ASP A 174 17.21 -1.73 11.37
N SER A 175 17.98 -0.86 12.01
CA SER A 175 17.40 0.26 12.73
C SER A 175 16.60 1.14 11.76
N GLN A 176 15.63 1.92 12.24
CA GLN A 176 14.88 2.83 11.38
C GLN A 176 15.79 3.76 10.57
N GLN A 177 16.88 4.24 11.17
CA GLN A 177 17.87 5.06 10.46
C GLN A 177 18.55 4.29 9.31
N GLN A 178 18.93 3.04 9.53
CA GLN A 178 19.51 2.18 8.48
C GLN A 178 18.50 1.91 7.37
N ALA A 179 17.27 1.56 7.73
CA ALA A 179 16.19 1.34 6.76
C ALA A 179 15.97 2.58 5.88
N TYR A 180 15.88 3.78 6.46
CA TYR A 180 15.73 5.02 5.69
C TYR A 180 16.95 5.30 4.81
N ASN A 181 18.16 4.98 5.23
CA ASN A 181 19.34 5.10 4.37
C ASN A 181 19.21 4.18 3.16
N CYS A 182 18.84 2.92 3.37
CA CYS A 182 18.61 1.97 2.28
C CYS A 182 17.46 2.42 1.34
N PHE A 183 16.41 3.05 1.88
CA PHE A 183 15.31 3.59 1.04
C PHE A 183 15.82 4.65 0.07
N PHE A 184 16.67 5.57 0.53
CA PHE A 184 17.24 6.58 -0.34
C PHE A 184 18.21 5.99 -1.36
N ASP A 185 19.01 5.00 -0.99
CA ASP A 185 19.92 4.30 -1.89
C ASP A 185 19.13 3.52 -2.98
N ASP A 186 18.05 2.83 -2.59
CA ASP A 186 17.17 2.12 -3.52
C ASP A 186 16.44 3.06 -4.47
N LEU A 187 16.01 4.24 -4.01
CA LEU A 187 15.40 5.27 -4.86
C LEU A 187 16.43 5.91 -5.79
N ASP A 188 17.70 6.01 -5.40
CA ASP A 188 18.79 6.48 -6.27
C ASP A 188 18.98 5.52 -7.44
N GLU A 189 19.22 4.25 -7.14
CA GLU A 189 19.43 3.22 -8.17
C GLU A 189 18.21 3.14 -9.11
N ALA A 190 16.99 3.19 -8.55
CA ALA A 190 15.79 3.14 -9.35
C ALA A 190 15.61 4.35 -10.27
N ALA A 191 15.88 5.55 -9.75
CA ALA A 191 15.77 6.78 -10.53
C ALA A 191 16.80 6.86 -11.65
N ASP A 192 18.04 6.43 -11.39
CA ASP A 192 19.12 6.39 -12.40
C ASP A 192 18.77 5.43 -13.54
N ILE A 193 18.26 4.23 -13.21
CA ILE A 193 17.84 3.24 -14.22
C ILE A 193 16.66 3.78 -15.05
N LEU A 194 15.65 4.34 -14.40
CA LEU A 194 14.47 4.85 -15.12
C LEU A 194 14.80 6.08 -15.95
N ALA A 195 15.65 6.98 -15.48
CA ALA A 195 16.06 8.16 -16.24
C ALA A 195 16.79 7.78 -17.53
N ALA A 196 17.74 6.84 -17.45
CA ALA A 196 18.43 6.32 -18.63
C ALA A 196 17.47 5.61 -19.58
N TRP A 197 16.54 4.82 -19.07
CA TRP A 197 15.56 4.11 -19.89
C TRP A 197 14.60 5.03 -20.62
N VAL A 198 14.09 6.06 -19.94
CA VAL A 198 13.17 7.06 -20.51
C VAL A 198 13.84 7.88 -21.60
N GLU A 199 15.14 8.15 -21.49
CA GLU A 199 15.89 8.84 -22.53
C GLU A 199 15.98 8.02 -23.83
N GLU A 200 16.13 6.69 -23.70
CA GLU A 200 16.24 5.78 -24.85
C GLU A 200 14.86 5.36 -25.39
N GLN A 201 13.87 5.18 -24.50
CA GLN A 201 12.54 4.64 -24.82
C GLN A 201 11.45 5.43 -24.08
N PRO A 202 11.08 6.63 -24.56
CA PRO A 202 10.14 7.54 -23.85
C PRO A 202 8.70 7.02 -23.82
N GLU A 203 8.31 6.10 -24.69
CA GLU A 203 6.95 5.58 -24.75
C GLU A 203 6.77 4.32 -23.90
N ALA A 204 5.58 4.18 -23.30
CA ALA A 204 5.20 3.00 -22.54
C ALA A 204 5.14 1.76 -23.42
N GLY A 205 5.88 0.73 -23.06
CA GLY A 205 5.86 -0.56 -23.73
C GLY A 205 4.81 -1.52 -23.18
N GLU A 206 5.09 -2.80 -23.23
CA GLU A 206 4.20 -3.89 -22.77
C GLU A 206 3.90 -3.87 -21.28
N PHE A 207 4.64 -3.08 -20.49
CA PHE A 207 4.45 -2.93 -19.05
C PHE A 207 3.06 -2.41 -18.67
N SER A 208 2.39 -1.64 -19.51
CA SER A 208 1.07 -1.03 -19.23
C SER A 208 0.00 -2.05 -18.79
N ARG A 209 0.07 -3.28 -19.29
CA ARG A 209 -0.88 -4.36 -18.92
C ARG A 209 -0.70 -4.85 -17.47
N PHE A 210 0.44 -4.59 -16.86
CA PHE A 210 0.78 -5.03 -15.50
C PHE A 210 0.79 -3.89 -14.49
N ASP A 211 0.74 -2.65 -14.96
CA ASP A 211 0.78 -1.49 -14.09
C ASP A 211 -0.62 -1.08 -13.65
N LEU A 212 -0.87 -1.22 -12.36
CA LEU A 212 -2.13 -0.85 -11.72
C LEU A 212 -2.12 0.59 -11.20
N LEU A 213 -0.98 1.30 -11.26
CA LEU A 213 -0.80 2.63 -10.67
C LEU A 213 -0.70 3.76 -11.69
N LEU A 214 0.18 3.61 -12.69
CA LEU A 214 0.66 4.72 -13.52
C LEU A 214 0.60 4.42 -15.03
N ASP A 215 -0.27 3.50 -15.44
CA ASP A 215 -0.55 3.14 -16.85
C ASP A 215 0.68 2.70 -17.66
N GLY A 216 1.69 2.16 -17.00
CA GLY A 216 2.92 1.68 -17.64
C GLY A 216 3.90 2.79 -18.01
N SER A 217 3.67 4.02 -17.58
CA SER A 217 4.55 5.15 -17.89
C SER A 217 5.79 5.17 -17.01
N TYR A 218 6.94 4.83 -17.57
CA TYR A 218 8.22 4.93 -16.86
C TYR A 218 8.56 6.35 -16.42
N THR A 219 8.16 7.36 -17.19
CA THR A 219 8.27 8.78 -16.78
C THR A 219 7.44 9.08 -15.56
N ALA A 220 6.21 8.54 -15.47
CA ALA A 220 5.37 8.70 -14.30
C ALA A 220 5.95 7.98 -13.08
N TRP A 221 6.53 6.81 -13.26
CA TRP A 221 7.25 6.09 -12.19
C TRP A 221 8.46 6.85 -11.69
N LEU A 222 9.22 7.50 -12.58
CA LEU A 222 10.36 8.36 -12.19
C LEU A 222 9.89 9.55 -11.36
N ARG A 223 8.81 10.25 -11.78
CA ARG A 223 8.18 11.32 -11.00
C ARG A 223 7.68 10.84 -9.63
N PHE A 224 7.07 9.67 -9.61
CA PHE A 224 6.60 9.05 -8.37
C PHE A 224 7.77 8.76 -7.42
N ALA A 225 8.88 8.19 -7.90
CA ALA A 225 10.07 7.93 -7.11
C ALA A 225 10.65 9.22 -6.49
N ASN A 226 10.76 10.29 -7.28
CA ASN A 226 11.22 11.60 -6.80
C ASN A 226 10.27 12.19 -5.75
N SER A 227 8.97 12.05 -5.96
CA SER A 227 7.94 12.52 -5.02
C SER A 227 7.94 11.71 -3.72
N LEU A 228 8.13 10.38 -3.81
CA LEU A 228 8.29 9.51 -2.65
C LEU A 228 9.55 9.89 -1.85
N ARG A 229 10.66 10.22 -2.51
CA ARG A 229 11.86 10.75 -1.87
C ARG A 229 11.57 12.03 -1.08
N MET A 230 10.78 12.97 -1.62
CA MET A 230 10.37 14.17 -0.88
C MET A 230 9.59 13.83 0.39
N ARG A 231 8.63 12.89 0.30
CA ARG A 231 7.87 12.40 1.47
C ARG A 231 8.82 11.86 2.54
N LEU A 232 9.73 10.99 2.16
CA LEU A 232 10.69 10.38 3.10
C LEU A 232 11.65 11.41 3.69
N ALA A 233 12.11 12.37 2.91
CA ALA A 233 12.98 13.44 3.38
C ALA A 233 12.29 14.30 4.46
N VAL A 234 11.06 14.71 4.23
CA VAL A 234 10.30 15.50 5.23
C VAL A 234 10.04 14.69 6.50
N ARG A 235 9.79 13.37 6.39
CA ARG A 235 9.57 12.52 7.58
C ARG A 235 10.77 12.46 8.52
N ILE A 236 11.98 12.53 8.01
CA ILE A 236 13.19 12.53 8.84
C ILE A 236 13.70 13.94 9.20
N ALA A 237 12.93 14.98 8.91
CA ALA A 237 13.34 16.37 9.08
C ALA A 237 13.79 16.74 10.49
N VAL A 238 13.23 16.11 11.52
CA VAL A 238 13.57 16.32 12.92
C VAL A 238 14.72 15.42 13.37
N ALA A 239 14.69 14.16 12.97
CA ALA A 239 15.67 13.15 13.41
C ALA A 239 17.03 13.29 12.68
N ALA A 240 17.04 13.72 11.42
CA ALA A 240 18.23 13.85 10.59
C ALA A 240 18.13 15.05 9.64
N PRO A 241 18.13 16.31 10.14
CA PRO A 241 17.80 17.50 9.39
C PRO A 241 18.70 17.76 8.18
N GLU A 242 19.99 17.51 8.28
CA GLU A 242 20.93 17.72 7.18
C GLU A 242 20.71 16.71 6.03
N LYS A 243 20.48 15.43 6.40
CA LYS A 243 20.14 14.40 5.41
C LYS A 243 18.78 14.71 4.76
N ALA A 244 17.80 15.06 5.55
CA ALA A 244 16.47 15.47 5.06
C ALA A 244 16.57 16.58 4.00
N ARG A 245 17.32 17.64 4.31
CA ARG A 245 17.57 18.74 3.38
C ARG A 245 18.25 18.28 2.09
N ALA A 246 19.28 17.45 2.22
CA ALA A 246 20.05 16.94 1.07
C ALA A 246 19.16 16.08 0.15
N GLU A 247 18.42 15.13 0.73
CA GLU A 247 17.54 14.22 -0.01
C GLU A 247 16.37 14.97 -0.68
N PHE A 248 15.78 15.95 0.02
CA PHE A 248 14.73 16.78 -0.56
C PHE A 248 15.22 17.58 -1.76
N ARG A 249 16.39 18.24 -1.64
CA ARG A 249 16.99 18.99 -2.74
C ARG A 249 17.32 18.11 -3.93
N LYS A 250 17.83 16.92 -3.68
CA LYS A 250 18.10 15.93 -4.72
C LYS A 250 16.83 15.60 -5.50
N ALA A 251 15.73 15.34 -4.80
CA ALA A 251 14.43 15.07 -5.43
C ALA A 251 13.89 16.26 -6.23
N ALA A 252 14.01 17.48 -5.67
CA ALA A 252 13.52 18.70 -6.32
C ALA A 252 14.28 19.06 -7.61
N GLN A 253 15.52 18.59 -7.75
CA GLN A 253 16.39 18.85 -8.90
C GLN A 253 16.53 17.62 -9.83
N ALA A 254 15.86 16.52 -9.50
CA ALA A 254 16.00 15.27 -10.23
C ALA A 254 15.41 15.33 -11.65
N ALA A 255 16.01 14.57 -12.55
CA ALA A 255 15.47 14.35 -13.88
C ALA A 255 14.04 13.79 -13.80
N GLY A 256 13.19 14.10 -14.77
CA GLY A 256 11.79 13.66 -14.82
C GLY A 256 10.84 14.49 -13.93
N GLY A 257 11.34 15.30 -13.00
CA GLY A 257 10.51 16.14 -12.11
C GLY A 257 9.77 15.34 -11.03
N VAL A 258 8.72 15.94 -10.49
CA VAL A 258 7.86 15.36 -9.44
C VAL A 258 6.39 15.42 -9.85
N ILE A 259 5.50 14.80 -9.09
CA ILE A 259 4.05 14.91 -9.29
C ILE A 259 3.62 16.35 -9.00
N GLU A 260 3.00 17.02 -9.98
CA GLU A 260 2.56 18.42 -9.87
C GLU A 260 1.08 18.64 -10.15
N THR A 261 0.45 17.76 -10.91
CA THR A 261 -0.95 17.88 -11.30
C THR A 261 -1.79 16.70 -10.79
N SER A 262 -3.09 16.91 -10.60
CA SER A 262 -4.00 15.85 -10.15
C SER A 262 -4.11 14.68 -11.14
N MET A 263 -3.78 14.88 -12.40
CA MET A 263 -3.75 13.81 -13.41
C MET A 263 -2.55 12.87 -13.24
N GLU A 264 -1.53 13.30 -12.50
CA GLU A 264 -0.33 12.51 -12.20
C GLU A 264 -0.42 11.77 -10.85
N ASN A 265 -1.57 11.87 -10.17
CA ASN A 265 -1.75 11.17 -8.90
C ASN A 265 -1.53 9.67 -9.07
N ALA A 266 -0.77 9.10 -8.15
CA ALA A 266 -0.57 7.66 -8.10
C ALA A 266 -1.72 7.02 -7.31
N ALA A 267 -2.48 6.15 -7.97
CA ALA A 267 -3.59 5.43 -7.36
C ALA A 267 -3.66 4.00 -7.91
N VAL A 268 -3.94 3.04 -7.03
CA VAL A 268 -4.24 1.67 -7.45
C VAL A 268 -5.63 1.67 -8.08
N LYS A 269 -5.69 1.33 -9.35
CA LYS A 269 -6.94 1.35 -10.12
C LYS A 269 -7.82 0.17 -9.75
N THR A 270 -9.10 0.46 -9.60
CA THR A 270 -10.13 -0.56 -9.43
C THR A 270 -10.52 -1.17 -10.79
N SER A 271 -11.05 -2.36 -10.75
CA SER A 271 -11.54 -3.09 -11.92
C SER A 271 -12.66 -4.05 -11.53
N GLY A 272 -13.21 -4.77 -12.48
CA GLY A 272 -14.19 -5.83 -12.19
C GLY A 272 -13.67 -6.98 -11.31
N THR A 273 -12.35 -7.08 -11.13
CA THR A 273 -11.69 -8.07 -10.27
C THR A 273 -11.08 -7.47 -9.00
N TYR A 274 -10.95 -6.16 -8.93
CA TYR A 274 -10.35 -5.45 -7.79
C TYR A 274 -11.27 -4.34 -7.31
N SER A 275 -11.80 -4.49 -6.12
CA SER A 275 -12.54 -3.44 -5.45
C SER A 275 -11.65 -2.67 -4.48
N ASN A 276 -12.01 -1.41 -4.23
CA ASN A 276 -11.40 -0.64 -3.16
C ASN A 276 -11.76 -1.29 -1.81
N PRO A 277 -10.77 -1.74 -1.01
CA PRO A 277 -11.07 -2.40 0.25
C PRO A 277 -11.81 -1.50 1.25
N LEU A 278 -11.53 -0.20 1.26
CA LEU A 278 -12.30 0.74 2.11
C LEU A 278 -13.75 0.87 1.63
N GLY A 279 -13.99 0.84 0.31
CA GLY A 279 -15.34 0.80 -0.25
C GLY A 279 -16.12 -0.44 0.18
N GLU A 280 -15.48 -1.61 0.17
CA GLU A 280 -16.09 -2.86 0.66
C GLU A 280 -16.43 -2.78 2.17
N ILE A 281 -15.50 -2.29 2.99
CA ILE A 281 -15.69 -2.12 4.43
C ILE A 281 -16.83 -1.13 4.71
N ASN A 282 -16.87 -0.03 3.96
CA ASN A 282 -17.89 0.99 4.09
C ASN A 282 -19.28 0.50 3.66
N LEU A 283 -19.41 -0.06 2.45
CA LEU A 283 -20.72 -0.32 1.84
C LEU A 283 -21.26 -1.72 2.14
N ASN A 284 -20.42 -2.74 2.07
CA ASN A 284 -20.87 -4.12 2.18
C ASN A 284 -20.77 -4.65 3.62
N TRP A 285 -19.74 -4.24 4.36
CA TRP A 285 -19.58 -4.67 5.75
C TRP A 285 -20.24 -3.71 6.74
N ASN A 286 -20.45 -2.44 6.35
CA ASN A 286 -20.96 -1.40 7.24
C ASN A 286 -20.08 -1.20 8.50
N GLU A 287 -18.78 -1.12 8.29
CA GLU A 287 -17.76 -1.07 9.36
C GLU A 287 -16.87 0.17 9.26
N ALA A 288 -17.32 1.24 8.61
CA ALA A 288 -16.62 2.51 8.58
C ALA A 288 -17.60 3.69 8.65
N ALA A 289 -17.34 4.63 9.54
CA ALA A 289 -18.12 5.86 9.73
C ALA A 289 -17.18 7.02 10.04
N MET A 290 -17.69 8.24 9.96
CA MET A 290 -16.97 9.45 10.34
C MET A 290 -16.62 9.44 11.84
N ASN A 291 -15.41 9.87 12.18
CA ASN A 291 -15.05 10.15 13.57
C ASN A 291 -15.51 11.56 13.98
N ALA A 292 -15.84 11.76 15.24
CA ALA A 292 -16.24 13.07 15.77
C ALA A 292 -15.15 14.15 15.64
N SER A 293 -13.87 13.75 15.56
CA SER A 293 -12.77 14.69 15.29
C SER A 293 -12.88 15.28 13.88
N MET A 294 -13.22 14.46 12.88
CA MET A 294 -13.46 14.92 11.50
C MET A 294 -14.70 15.80 11.42
N GLU A 295 -15.78 15.43 12.11
CA GLU A 295 -16.96 16.30 12.24
C GLU A 295 -16.57 17.67 12.76
N SER A 296 -15.87 17.73 13.89
CA SER A 296 -15.49 18.98 14.54
C SER A 296 -14.64 19.89 13.63
N VAL A 297 -13.70 19.31 12.90
CA VAL A 297 -12.83 20.07 11.99
C VAL A 297 -13.61 20.54 10.77
N LEU A 298 -14.29 19.63 10.08
CA LEU A 298 -14.94 19.95 8.81
C LEU A 298 -16.16 20.88 9.00
N THR A 299 -16.97 20.66 10.02
CA THR A 299 -18.10 21.55 10.33
C THR A 299 -17.65 22.86 10.95
N GLY A 300 -16.66 22.84 11.85
CA GLY A 300 -16.15 24.02 12.54
C GLY A 300 -15.53 25.05 11.60
N TYR A 301 -14.87 24.60 10.54
CA TYR A 301 -14.31 25.48 9.50
C TYR A 301 -15.26 25.74 8.31
N GLY A 302 -16.46 25.14 8.30
CA GLY A 302 -17.35 25.19 7.14
C GLY A 302 -16.70 24.61 5.88
N ASP A 303 -15.93 23.54 6.05
CA ASP A 303 -15.09 22.97 5.00
C ASP A 303 -15.96 22.28 3.94
N PRO A 304 -15.89 22.70 2.65
CA PRO A 304 -16.70 22.13 1.58
C PRO A 304 -16.38 20.66 1.28
N ARG A 305 -15.30 20.12 1.82
CA ARG A 305 -14.93 18.71 1.67
C ARG A 305 -15.79 17.78 2.52
N LEU A 306 -16.54 18.29 3.49
CA LEU A 306 -17.41 17.48 4.34
C LEU A 306 -18.35 16.60 3.49
N GLU A 307 -19.07 17.20 2.56
CA GLU A 307 -20.01 16.48 1.67
C GLU A 307 -19.32 15.61 0.61
N LYS A 308 -18.01 15.81 0.38
CA LYS A 308 -17.20 14.98 -0.54
C LYS A 308 -16.69 13.71 0.13
N PHE A 309 -16.40 13.78 1.42
CA PHE A 309 -15.86 12.65 2.18
C PHE A 309 -16.94 11.83 2.87
N PHE A 310 -18.02 12.48 3.29
CA PHE A 310 -19.06 11.85 4.10
C PHE A 310 -20.47 12.10 3.56
N LYS A 311 -21.33 11.14 3.80
CA LYS A 311 -22.79 11.24 3.56
C LYS A 311 -23.48 11.66 4.84
N PRO A 312 -24.61 12.37 4.76
CA PRO A 312 -25.44 12.65 5.95
C PRO A 312 -25.89 11.36 6.62
N CYS A 313 -26.19 11.44 7.91
CA CYS A 313 -26.76 10.34 8.68
C CYS A 313 -28.07 9.82 8.04
N GLY A 314 -28.14 8.51 7.84
CA GLY A 314 -29.29 7.87 7.20
C GLY A 314 -30.50 7.67 8.11
N SER A 315 -30.27 7.66 9.44
CA SER A 315 -31.33 7.48 10.45
C SER A 315 -31.04 8.28 11.72
N ASP A 316 -32.04 8.40 12.58
CA ASP A 316 -31.83 8.87 13.94
C ASP A 316 -31.15 7.79 14.79
N LEU A 317 -30.43 8.20 15.83
CA LEU A 317 -29.82 7.30 16.80
C LEU A 317 -30.87 6.93 17.84
N VAL A 318 -31.26 5.66 17.88
CA VAL A 318 -32.11 5.10 18.92
C VAL A 318 -31.23 4.42 19.95
N ILE A 319 -31.23 4.97 21.17
CA ILE A 319 -30.51 4.40 22.32
C ILE A 319 -31.51 3.53 23.07
N ALA A 320 -31.23 2.24 23.13
CA ALA A 320 -31.99 1.28 23.94
C ALA A 320 -31.08 0.75 25.05
N GLY A 321 -31.55 0.69 26.28
CA GLY A 321 -30.79 0.07 27.38
C GLY A 321 -31.10 0.62 28.76
N ASP A 322 -30.34 0.17 29.77
CA ASP A 322 -30.52 0.48 31.20
C ASP A 322 -30.48 1.97 31.56
N ALA A 323 -29.97 2.81 30.67
CA ALA A 323 -29.93 4.27 30.85
C ALA A 323 -31.22 4.99 30.37
N GLY A 324 -32.21 4.25 29.92
CA GLY A 324 -33.46 4.75 29.34
C GLY A 324 -33.49 4.75 27.84
N ASP A 325 -34.69 4.55 27.27
CA ASP A 325 -34.92 4.65 25.83
C ASP A 325 -34.91 6.11 25.41
N GLY A 326 -34.11 6.46 24.41
CA GLY A 326 -34.03 7.80 23.86
C GLY A 326 -33.78 7.78 22.36
N THR A 327 -34.29 8.81 21.67
CA THR A 327 -33.97 9.05 20.26
C THR A 327 -33.26 10.37 20.15
N VAL A 328 -32.07 10.34 19.50
CA VAL A 328 -31.33 11.54 19.14
C VAL A 328 -31.51 11.75 17.64
N VAL A 329 -32.03 12.96 17.29
CA VAL A 329 -32.31 13.31 15.90
C VAL A 329 -30.99 13.59 15.17
N LEU A 330 -30.56 12.67 14.32
CA LEU A 330 -29.34 12.76 13.52
C LEU A 330 -29.61 12.76 12.02
N LYS A 331 -30.73 12.19 11.60
CA LYS A 331 -31.06 11.99 10.19
C LYS A 331 -30.92 13.27 9.37
N GLY A 332 -30.16 13.18 8.29
CA GLY A 332 -29.91 14.30 7.38
C GLY A 332 -28.83 15.28 7.84
N GLN A 333 -28.29 15.11 9.04
CA GLN A 333 -27.17 15.90 9.57
C GLN A 333 -25.85 15.14 9.39
N TYR A 334 -24.72 15.81 9.64
CA TYR A 334 -23.41 15.18 9.66
C TYR A 334 -22.96 14.97 11.11
N HIS A 335 -22.83 13.71 11.50
CA HIS A 335 -22.36 13.34 12.84
C HIS A 335 -21.37 12.19 12.77
N GLY A 336 -20.29 12.33 13.54
CA GLY A 336 -19.22 11.33 13.71
C GLY A 336 -19.31 10.64 15.08
N ILE A 337 -18.69 9.48 15.14
CA ILE A 337 -18.59 8.67 16.36
C ILE A 337 -17.46 9.21 17.23
N ARG A 338 -17.70 9.36 18.53
CA ARG A 338 -16.67 9.77 19.49
C ARG A 338 -15.70 8.61 19.76
N GLN A 339 -14.42 8.94 19.84
CA GLN A 339 -13.39 7.99 20.25
C GLN A 339 -13.70 7.46 21.66
N GLY A 340 -13.43 6.16 21.89
CA GLY A 340 -13.70 5.52 23.16
C GLY A 340 -15.18 5.18 23.42
N THR A 341 -16.02 5.19 22.39
CA THR A 341 -17.42 4.79 22.51
C THR A 341 -17.57 3.31 22.15
N GLY A 342 -17.83 2.49 23.17
CA GLY A 342 -18.20 1.08 22.97
C GLY A 342 -19.66 0.96 22.55
N PHE A 343 -19.92 0.16 21.52
CA PHE A 343 -21.27 -0.13 21.05
C PHE A 343 -21.67 -1.57 21.37
N SER A 344 -22.95 -1.75 21.76
CA SER A 344 -23.56 -3.09 21.86
C SER A 344 -24.29 -3.51 20.58
N HIS A 345 -24.53 -2.57 19.66
CA HIS A 345 -25.29 -2.77 18.42
C HIS A 345 -24.61 -2.06 17.25
N ASN A 346 -25.00 -2.40 16.03
CA ASN A 346 -24.54 -1.71 14.83
C ASN A 346 -25.35 -0.42 14.63
N TYR A 347 -24.67 0.71 14.70
CA TYR A 347 -25.26 2.04 14.49
C TYR A 347 -24.85 2.70 13.17
N TYR A 348 -24.43 1.93 12.18
CA TYR A 348 -23.91 2.43 10.91
C TYR A 348 -24.79 3.48 10.24
N ALA A 349 -26.12 3.28 10.21
CA ALA A 349 -27.05 4.21 9.60
C ALA A 349 -27.28 5.50 10.40
N ALA A 350 -27.01 5.49 11.70
CA ALA A 350 -27.19 6.64 12.59
C ALA A 350 -26.02 7.62 12.57
N PHE A 351 -24.88 7.26 11.93
CA PHE A 351 -23.73 8.13 11.81
C PHE A 351 -23.37 8.37 10.34
N SER A 352 -22.62 9.44 10.07
CA SER A 352 -22.18 9.80 8.73
C SER A 352 -21.26 8.74 8.17
N ARG A 353 -21.64 8.19 7.00
CA ARG A 353 -20.89 7.19 6.25
C ARG A 353 -19.89 7.85 5.33
N LEU A 354 -18.90 7.09 4.88
CA LEU A 354 -17.98 7.52 3.83
C LEU A 354 -18.69 7.61 2.47
N THR A 355 -18.18 8.48 1.62
CA THR A 355 -18.61 8.53 0.19
C THR A 355 -17.90 7.51 -0.66
N VAL A 356 -16.77 6.98 -0.18
CA VAL A 356 -15.94 6.00 -0.89
C VAL A 356 -16.76 4.78 -1.30
N ASP A 357 -16.63 4.38 -2.58
CA ASP A 357 -17.30 3.23 -3.16
C ASP A 357 -16.29 2.14 -3.54
N THR A 358 -16.78 0.96 -3.91
CA THR A 358 -15.95 -0.19 -4.32
C THR A 358 -15.19 0.05 -5.61
N ASP A 359 -15.65 0.95 -6.47
CA ASP A 359 -15.04 1.35 -7.73
C ASP A 359 -14.19 2.63 -7.63
N THR A 360 -14.03 3.19 -6.43
CA THR A 360 -13.16 4.36 -6.18
C THR A 360 -11.69 3.93 -6.21
N ASP A 361 -10.87 4.58 -7.03
CA ASP A 361 -9.44 4.29 -7.07
C ASP A 361 -8.75 4.57 -5.72
N ALA A 362 -7.82 3.71 -5.35
CA ALA A 362 -7.13 3.78 -4.06
C ALA A 362 -5.87 4.65 -4.15
N VAL A 363 -5.95 5.89 -3.71
CA VAL A 363 -4.89 6.89 -3.83
C VAL A 363 -3.72 6.59 -2.89
N LEU A 364 -2.50 6.58 -3.44
CA LEU A 364 -1.24 6.38 -2.71
C LEU A 364 -0.43 7.67 -2.54
N MET A 365 -0.48 8.55 -3.55
CA MET A 365 0.19 9.85 -3.52
C MET A 365 -0.52 10.85 -4.44
N THR A 366 -0.66 12.07 -3.98
CA THR A 366 -1.32 13.15 -4.73
C THR A 366 -0.39 14.31 -5.03
N ALA A 367 -0.69 15.06 -6.08
CA ALA A 367 -0.03 16.33 -6.35
C ALA A 367 -0.18 17.31 -5.16
N ALA A 368 -1.33 17.32 -4.51
CA ALA A 368 -1.56 18.15 -3.33
C ALA A 368 -0.55 17.85 -2.22
N GLU A 369 -0.30 16.58 -1.93
CA GLU A 369 0.72 16.18 -0.95
C GLU A 369 2.10 16.71 -1.35
N VAL A 370 2.50 16.50 -2.60
CA VAL A 370 3.82 16.94 -3.09
C VAL A 370 3.97 18.46 -2.98
N TRP A 371 2.94 19.22 -3.32
CA TRP A 371 2.94 20.68 -3.14
C TRP A 371 3.05 21.10 -1.68
N PHE A 372 2.38 20.41 -0.75
CA PHE A 372 2.52 20.70 0.69
C PHE A 372 3.90 20.31 1.22
N LEU A 373 4.52 19.23 0.74
CA LEU A 373 5.91 18.88 1.06
C LEU A 373 6.88 19.97 0.57
N ARG A 374 6.67 20.52 -0.62
CA ARG A 374 7.45 21.64 -1.18
C ARG A 374 7.26 22.92 -0.35
N ALA A 375 6.03 23.22 0.08
CA ALA A 375 5.76 24.36 0.95
C ALA A 375 6.50 24.24 2.29
N GLU A 376 6.49 23.05 2.91
CA GLU A 376 7.22 22.80 4.15
C GLU A 376 8.74 22.93 3.95
N ALA A 377 9.27 22.38 2.86
CA ALA A 377 10.68 22.48 2.54
C ALA A 377 11.14 23.94 2.32
N ALA A 378 10.31 24.76 1.66
CA ALA A 378 10.56 26.20 1.48
C ALA A 378 10.56 26.93 2.84
N LEU A 379 9.59 26.65 3.71
CA LEU A 379 9.55 27.21 5.08
C LEU A 379 10.78 26.83 5.91
N ARG A 380 11.32 25.63 5.70
CA ARG A 380 12.55 25.18 6.34
C ARG A 380 13.83 25.74 5.72
N GLY A 381 13.72 26.53 4.64
CA GLY A 381 14.88 27.06 3.89
C GLY A 381 15.67 25.97 3.14
N TRP A 382 15.00 24.89 2.76
CA TRP A 382 15.63 23.82 1.97
C TRP A 382 15.66 24.15 0.47
N THR A 383 14.69 24.91 -0.01
CA THR A 383 14.58 25.36 -1.41
C THR A 383 14.31 26.87 -1.45
N ASP A 384 14.53 27.50 -2.62
CA ASP A 384 14.25 28.90 -2.87
C ASP A 384 12.80 29.10 -3.38
N GLU A 385 11.94 28.12 -3.29
CA GLU A 385 10.54 28.22 -3.69
C GLU A 385 9.75 29.11 -2.75
N ASP A 386 8.71 29.72 -3.27
CA ASP A 386 7.77 30.49 -2.48
C ASP A 386 6.81 29.53 -1.74
N ALA A 387 6.92 29.49 -0.42
CA ALA A 387 6.15 28.58 0.43
C ALA A 387 4.64 28.84 0.32
N GLU A 388 4.19 30.10 0.22
CA GLU A 388 2.79 30.46 0.07
C GLU A 388 2.24 29.98 -1.28
N ARG A 389 3.00 30.16 -2.36
CA ARG A 389 2.62 29.66 -3.67
C ARG A 389 2.51 28.15 -3.69
N CYS A 390 3.48 27.42 -3.11
CA CYS A 390 3.42 25.97 -2.99
C CYS A 390 2.21 25.52 -2.19
N TYR A 391 1.91 26.16 -1.06
CA TYR A 391 0.74 25.85 -0.25
C TYR A 391 -0.56 26.06 -1.04
N ARG A 392 -0.69 27.21 -1.74
CA ARG A 392 -1.86 27.50 -2.57
C ARG A 392 -2.05 26.46 -3.68
N ASN A 393 -0.96 26.05 -4.35
CA ASN A 393 -1.01 25.01 -5.37
C ASN A 393 -1.49 23.67 -4.79
N GLY A 394 -1.02 23.32 -3.59
CA GLY A 394 -1.48 22.12 -2.87
C GLY A 394 -2.99 22.18 -2.59
N ALA A 395 -3.49 23.31 -2.10
CA ALA A 395 -4.90 23.51 -1.84
C ALA A 395 -5.76 23.43 -3.11
N VAL A 396 -5.31 24.03 -4.22
CA VAL A 396 -6.01 23.97 -5.52
C VAL A 396 -6.01 22.53 -6.07
N SER A 397 -4.85 21.86 -6.07
CA SER A 397 -4.74 20.48 -6.55
C SER A 397 -5.62 19.51 -5.75
N TYR A 398 -5.79 19.77 -4.45
CA TYR A 398 -6.66 18.98 -3.59
C TYR A 398 -8.15 19.18 -3.93
N THR A 399 -8.55 20.40 -4.28
CA THR A 399 -9.93 20.72 -4.66
C THR A 399 -10.35 19.97 -5.93
N HIS A 400 -9.44 19.79 -6.87
CA HIS A 400 -9.69 19.04 -8.10
C HIS A 400 -9.86 17.52 -7.89
N LEU A 401 -9.32 16.94 -6.80
CA LEU A 401 -9.53 15.53 -6.43
C LEU A 401 -10.96 15.22 -5.99
N THR A 402 -11.67 16.22 -5.49
CA THR A 402 -13.02 16.05 -4.93
C THR A 402 -14.14 16.28 -5.93
N LEU A 403 -13.83 16.69 -7.15
CA LEU A 403 -14.82 16.78 -8.23
C LEU A 403 -14.93 15.42 -8.90
N PRO A 404 -16.12 14.79 -8.94
CA PRO A 404 -16.30 13.59 -9.73
C PRO A 404 -15.99 13.91 -11.20
N THR A 405 -15.07 13.17 -11.81
CA THR A 405 -14.78 13.20 -13.24
C THR A 405 -15.94 12.62 -14.05
N ASN A 406 -17.14 13.11 -13.84
CA ASN A 406 -18.32 12.81 -14.64
C ASN A 406 -18.66 14.01 -15.52
N SER A 407 -17.68 14.51 -16.27
CA SER A 407 -17.97 15.27 -17.48
C SER A 407 -17.62 14.43 -18.69
N ARG A 408 -18.49 13.48 -19.00
CA ARG A 408 -18.68 13.09 -20.40
C ARG A 408 -19.52 14.19 -21.03
N VAL A 409 -18.87 15.06 -21.74
CA VAL A 409 -19.48 15.81 -22.85
C VAL A 409 -19.09 15.12 -24.13
#